data_c3598fe8bbf5d38f5dbf45a546c8c2d7
#
_entry.id   c3598fe8bbf5d38f5dbf45a546c8c2d7
#
_cell.length_a   1.000
_cell.length_b   1.000
_cell.length_c   1.000
_cell.angle_alpha   90.00
_cell.angle_beta   90.00
_cell.angle_gamma   90.00
#
_symmetry.space_group_name_H-M   'P 1'
#
loop_
_entity.id
_entity.type
_entity.pdbx_description
1 polymer ?
#
loop_
_entity_poly.entity_id
_entity_poly.type
_entity_poly.pdbx_seq_one_letter_code
_entity_poly.pdbx_strand_id
1 'polypeptide(L)'
;VWLWMEFPFHDQFGGKDTGIDLVARTVEGEYWAIQCKCYAADTFINKPDVDTFLATSGKRFETEFGMTGFAQRLWISTTNKWNSTAEQTIRNQNPPVTRLNLIDLENDDVNWSSLEQGLFGVASRPKPFAIREHQQEAIDQAHAYFKIDEATGQPAHTRGKLIMACGTGKTFTSLRIAENETGGRGLVLFLVPSIALLGQTLRSWLQQSQEPMTAVCICSDPQVSKQTEKKDNDTTSVIDLALPASTDVPSIVKQLQHARRHNAEGLTVVFSTYQSIDVISRAQQQLLAETGGAFG
;
A
#
# COMPACT_ATOMS: atom_id res chain seq x y z
N VAL A 1 7.06 16.73 0.21
CA VAL A 1 8.33 16.00 0.30
C VAL A 1 9.45 17.03 0.40
N TRP A 2 10.43 16.78 1.27
CA TRP A 2 11.64 17.60 1.44
C TRP A 2 12.87 16.72 1.24
N LEU A 3 13.93 17.28 0.70
CA LEU A 3 15.26 16.75 0.91
C LEU A 3 15.60 16.79 2.41
N TRP A 4 16.42 15.88 2.91
CA TRP A 4 16.73 15.83 4.34
C TRP A 4 17.18 17.18 4.89
N MET A 5 18.10 17.85 4.21
CA MET A 5 18.63 19.16 4.63
C MET A 5 17.62 20.33 4.52
N GLU A 6 16.52 20.13 3.82
CA GLU A 6 15.42 21.09 3.68
C GLU A 6 14.27 20.81 4.65
N PHE A 7 14.31 19.65 5.34
CA PHE A 7 13.29 19.29 6.31
C PHE A 7 13.32 20.26 7.49
N PRO A 8 12.21 20.95 7.83
CA PRO A 8 12.21 22.04 8.80
C PRO A 8 12.74 21.68 10.19
N PHE A 9 12.74 20.40 10.53
CA PHE A 9 13.15 19.91 11.85
C PHE A 9 14.45 19.12 11.83
N HIS A 10 15.21 19.11 10.73
CA HIS A 10 16.44 18.32 10.56
C HIS A 10 17.52 18.64 11.59
N ASP A 11 17.61 19.89 12.05
CA ASP A 11 18.58 20.33 13.07
C ASP A 11 18.42 19.58 14.41
N GLN A 12 17.20 19.14 14.75
CA GLN A 12 16.93 18.38 15.97
C GLN A 12 17.56 16.97 15.93
N PHE A 13 18.00 16.53 14.76
CA PHE A 13 18.69 15.24 14.58
C PHE A 13 20.21 15.37 14.54
N GLY A 14 20.76 16.57 14.66
CA GLY A 14 22.18 16.86 14.61
C GLY A 14 22.66 17.46 13.28
N GLY A 15 21.75 17.77 12.36
CA GLY A 15 22.00 18.56 11.13
C GLY A 15 22.88 17.91 10.07
N LYS A 16 23.35 16.65 10.28
CA LYS A 16 24.24 15.94 9.34
C LYS A 16 23.45 14.88 8.58
N ASP A 17 24.04 14.39 7.48
CA ASP A 17 23.59 13.18 6.80
C ASP A 17 23.56 12.02 7.78
N THR A 18 22.38 11.59 8.13
CA THR A 18 22.11 10.61 9.18
C THR A 18 21.38 9.38 8.66
N GLY A 19 21.50 9.12 7.35
CA GLY A 19 20.88 7.97 6.70
C GLY A 19 19.39 8.17 6.37
N ILE A 20 18.93 9.42 6.31
CA ILE A 20 17.64 9.80 5.71
C ILE A 20 17.94 10.72 4.54
N ASP A 21 17.41 10.42 3.35
CA ASP A 21 17.58 11.24 2.16
C ASP A 21 16.40 12.19 1.95
N LEU A 22 15.19 11.70 2.19
CA LEU A 22 13.95 12.44 1.98
C LEU A 22 13.02 12.29 3.19
N VAL A 23 12.23 13.32 3.44
CA VAL A 23 11.09 13.27 4.35
C VAL A 23 9.83 13.60 3.58
N ALA A 24 8.81 12.76 3.68
CA ALA A 24 7.49 13.04 3.16
C ALA A 24 6.53 13.33 4.32
N ARG A 25 5.55 14.21 4.09
CA ARG A 25 4.41 14.36 4.97
C ARG A 25 3.17 13.96 4.22
N THR A 26 2.40 13.05 4.79
CA THR A 26 1.14 12.62 4.22
C THR A 26 0.10 13.74 4.34
N VAL A 27 -1.00 13.60 3.64
CA VAL A 27 -2.14 14.53 3.77
C VAL A 27 -2.74 14.50 5.17
N GLU A 28 -2.52 13.39 5.88
CA GLU A 28 -2.88 13.18 7.29
C GLU A 28 -1.99 13.94 8.28
N GLY A 29 -0.88 14.46 7.79
CA GLY A 29 0.12 15.11 8.61
C GLY A 29 1.16 14.18 9.22
N GLU A 30 1.16 12.90 8.89
CA GLU A 30 2.17 11.93 9.34
C GLU A 30 3.47 12.08 8.55
N TYR A 31 4.61 11.90 9.22
CA TYR A 31 5.92 12.01 8.58
C TYR A 31 6.47 10.63 8.25
N TRP A 32 7.02 10.50 7.05
CA TRP A 32 7.70 9.31 6.56
C TRP A 32 9.19 9.61 6.35
N ALA A 33 10.05 8.75 6.88
CA ALA A 33 11.49 8.80 6.59
C ALA A 33 11.79 7.93 5.38
N ILE A 34 12.54 8.45 4.41
CA ILE A 34 12.86 7.75 3.17
C ILE A 34 14.38 7.72 2.99
N GLN A 35 14.93 6.53 2.77
CA GLN A 35 16.33 6.31 2.39
C GLN A 35 16.38 5.78 0.96
N CYS A 36 17.25 6.38 0.14
CA CYS A 36 17.47 5.97 -1.25
C CYS A 36 18.91 5.47 -1.41
N LYS A 37 19.10 4.28 -1.98
CA LYS A 37 20.42 3.71 -2.27
C LYS A 37 20.54 3.35 -3.75
N CYS A 38 21.42 4.09 -4.43
CA CYS A 38 21.78 3.82 -5.81
C CYS A 38 23.01 2.91 -5.85
N TYR A 39 22.79 1.61 -5.91
CA TYR A 39 23.83 0.58 -5.97
C TYR A 39 23.81 -0.13 -7.33
N ALA A 40 24.91 -0.77 -7.70
CA ALA A 40 24.89 -1.72 -8.79
C ALA A 40 23.91 -2.88 -8.46
N ALA A 41 23.24 -3.43 -9.47
CA ALA A 41 22.19 -4.43 -9.29
C ALA A 41 22.64 -5.71 -8.56
N ASP A 42 23.95 -5.99 -8.56
CA ASP A 42 24.57 -7.14 -7.89
C ASP A 42 25.11 -6.83 -6.48
N THR A 43 25.05 -5.59 -6.03
CA THR A 43 25.50 -5.18 -4.70
C THR A 43 24.54 -5.61 -3.61
N PHE A 44 25.05 -6.13 -2.50
CA PHE A 44 24.26 -6.49 -1.33
C PHE A 44 24.06 -5.30 -0.39
N ILE A 45 22.86 -5.10 0.06
CA ILE A 45 22.55 -4.22 1.19
C ILE A 45 22.94 -4.95 2.47
N ASN A 46 23.78 -4.32 3.29
CA ASN A 46 24.32 -4.88 4.51
C ASN A 46 23.68 -4.22 5.73
N LYS A 47 23.80 -4.88 6.89
CA LYS A 47 23.25 -4.37 8.15
C LYS A 47 23.72 -2.94 8.50
N PRO A 48 25.01 -2.55 8.37
CA PRO A 48 25.43 -1.17 8.64
C PRO A 48 24.73 -0.11 7.79
N ASP A 49 24.36 -0.44 6.54
CA ASP A 49 23.62 0.48 5.66
C ASP A 49 22.26 0.84 6.25
N VAL A 50 21.64 -0.12 6.93
CA VAL A 50 20.29 -0.01 7.49
C VAL A 50 20.30 0.57 8.91
N ASP A 51 21.29 0.23 9.73
CA ASP A 51 21.36 0.61 11.16
C ASP A 51 21.29 2.13 11.35
N THR A 52 22.01 2.90 10.54
CA THR A 52 22.03 4.38 10.65
C THR A 52 20.65 4.96 10.34
N PHE A 53 20.00 4.46 9.30
CA PHE A 53 18.66 4.86 8.93
C PHE A 53 17.64 4.57 10.05
N LEU A 54 17.69 3.36 10.62
CA LEU A 54 16.79 2.97 11.71
C LEU A 54 17.02 3.78 12.98
N ALA A 55 18.31 4.02 13.33
CA ALA A 55 18.66 4.80 14.50
C ALA A 55 18.17 6.25 14.41
N THR A 56 18.32 6.89 13.26
CA THR A 56 17.89 8.27 13.07
C THR A 56 16.37 8.36 12.95
N SER A 57 15.76 7.54 12.12
CA SER A 57 14.31 7.54 11.92
C SER A 57 13.51 6.99 13.12
N GLY A 58 14.19 6.45 14.13
CA GLY A 58 13.59 6.08 15.42
C GLY A 58 13.46 7.24 16.40
N LYS A 59 14.12 8.38 16.15
CA LYS A 59 14.07 9.55 17.05
C LYS A 59 12.74 10.29 16.91
N ARG A 60 12.38 10.99 17.98
CA ARG A 60 11.26 11.93 18.00
C ARG A 60 11.76 13.36 17.83
N PHE A 61 10.93 14.23 17.33
CA PHE A 61 11.20 15.65 17.14
C PHE A 61 9.97 16.49 17.50
N GLU A 62 10.22 17.73 17.86
CA GLU A 62 9.17 18.68 18.26
C GLU A 62 8.68 19.47 17.06
N THR A 63 7.37 19.60 16.94
CA THR A 63 6.66 20.41 15.96
C THR A 63 5.81 21.44 16.68
N GLU A 64 5.20 22.35 15.96
CA GLU A 64 4.22 23.31 16.50
C GLU A 64 3.01 22.60 17.18
N PHE A 65 2.77 21.32 16.87
CA PHE A 65 1.71 20.49 17.44
C PHE A 65 2.20 19.56 18.55
N GLY A 66 3.46 19.67 18.96
CA GLY A 66 4.09 18.86 19.99
C GLY A 66 5.05 17.78 19.47
N MET A 67 5.46 16.89 20.38
CA MET A 67 6.42 15.81 20.09
C MET A 67 5.81 14.76 19.17
N THR A 68 6.44 14.55 18.02
CA THR A 68 6.06 13.55 17.04
C THR A 68 7.26 12.67 16.65
N GLY A 69 7.07 11.76 15.71
CA GLY A 69 8.11 10.92 15.12
C GLY A 69 7.68 10.50 13.71
N PHE A 70 8.52 9.73 13.06
CA PHE A 70 8.14 9.14 11.78
C PHE A 70 7.13 8.01 12.00
N ALA A 71 6.03 8.03 11.25
CA ALA A 71 5.00 7.00 11.30
C ALA A 71 5.36 5.79 10.43
N GLN A 72 6.18 6.01 9.41
CA GLN A 72 6.60 5.01 8.42
C GLN A 72 8.05 5.27 7.99
N ARG A 73 8.72 4.19 7.61
CA ARG A 73 10.04 4.17 7.00
C ARG A 73 9.98 3.52 5.64
N LEU A 74 10.53 4.17 4.62
CA LEU A 74 10.60 3.65 3.27
C LEU A 74 12.06 3.53 2.83
N TRP A 75 12.46 2.33 2.45
CA TRP A 75 13.75 2.07 1.85
C TRP A 75 13.60 1.85 0.35
N ILE A 76 14.35 2.60 -0.46
CA ILE A 76 14.35 2.49 -1.91
C ILE A 76 15.76 2.11 -2.36
N SER A 77 15.91 1.09 -3.18
CA SER A 77 17.23 0.67 -3.68
C SER A 77 17.19 0.15 -5.12
N THR A 78 18.29 0.40 -5.83
CA THR A 78 18.50 -0.11 -7.19
C THR A 78 19.16 -1.52 -7.20
N THR A 79 18.95 -2.30 -6.13
CA THR A 79 19.34 -3.71 -6.04
C THR A 79 18.24 -4.52 -5.37
N ASN A 80 18.15 -5.81 -5.74
CA ASN A 80 17.26 -6.78 -5.10
C ASN A 80 17.96 -7.58 -4.01
N LYS A 81 19.29 -7.39 -3.83
CA LYS A 81 20.12 -8.24 -2.98
C LYS A 81 20.26 -7.69 -1.58
N TRP A 82 19.74 -8.44 -0.62
CA TRP A 82 19.84 -8.14 0.79
C TRP A 82 20.63 -9.21 1.51
N ASN A 83 21.54 -8.80 2.41
CA ASN A 83 22.16 -9.72 3.34
C ASN A 83 21.11 -10.18 4.37
N SER A 84 21.16 -11.44 4.78
CA SER A 84 20.19 -12.02 5.71
C SER A 84 20.07 -11.26 7.05
N THR A 85 21.17 -10.72 7.56
CA THR A 85 21.16 -9.89 8.77
C THR A 85 20.50 -8.52 8.55
N ALA A 86 20.72 -7.88 7.40
CA ALA A 86 20.04 -6.63 7.04
C ALA A 86 18.53 -6.86 6.89
N GLU A 87 18.15 -7.94 6.24
CA GLU A 87 16.74 -8.31 6.04
C GLU A 87 16.03 -8.61 7.38
N GLN A 88 16.68 -9.33 8.28
CA GLN A 88 16.16 -9.55 9.63
C GLN A 88 16.04 -8.25 10.42
N THR A 89 16.96 -7.32 10.24
CA THR A 89 17.00 -6.05 10.98
C THR A 89 15.81 -5.14 10.63
N ILE A 90 15.34 -5.14 9.38
CA ILE A 90 14.19 -4.29 8.97
C ILE A 90 12.83 -4.91 9.31
N ARG A 91 12.78 -6.19 9.69
CA ARG A 91 11.54 -6.86 10.08
C ARG A 91 11.07 -6.43 11.47
N ASN A 92 9.76 -6.39 11.66
CA ASN A 92 9.12 -6.12 12.95
C ASN A 92 9.57 -4.80 13.62
N GLN A 93 9.94 -3.81 12.84
CA GLN A 93 10.30 -2.48 13.33
C GLN A 93 9.05 -1.68 13.73
N ASN A 94 9.21 -0.78 14.71
CA ASN A 94 8.23 0.23 15.06
C ASN A 94 8.93 1.61 15.12
N PRO A 95 8.55 2.56 14.24
CA PRO A 95 7.60 2.44 13.11
C PRO A 95 8.03 1.40 12.08
N PRO A 96 7.08 0.87 11.29
CA PRO A 96 7.37 -0.18 10.32
C PRO A 96 8.30 0.30 9.20
N VAL A 97 8.99 -0.64 8.57
CA VAL A 97 9.81 -0.41 7.37
C VAL A 97 9.16 -1.11 6.19
N THR A 98 9.00 -0.40 5.10
CA THR A 98 8.69 -0.97 3.78
C THR A 98 9.85 -0.73 2.82
N ARG A 99 9.96 -1.53 1.77
CA ARG A 99 11.02 -1.39 0.77
C ARG A 99 10.48 -1.43 -0.65
N LEU A 100 11.16 -0.68 -1.53
CA LEU A 100 11.08 -0.78 -2.97
C LEU A 100 12.47 -1.16 -3.48
N ASN A 101 12.57 -2.29 -4.13
CA ASN A 101 13.80 -2.81 -4.71
C ASN A 101 13.85 -2.51 -6.22
N LEU A 102 14.97 -2.86 -6.86
CA LEU A 102 15.14 -2.68 -8.30
C LEU A 102 13.99 -3.28 -9.12
N ILE A 103 13.55 -4.48 -8.79
CA ILE A 103 12.45 -5.15 -9.50
C ILE A 103 11.13 -4.37 -9.41
N ASP A 104 10.88 -3.68 -8.32
CA ASP A 104 9.68 -2.85 -8.16
C ASP A 104 9.77 -1.61 -9.04
N LEU A 105 10.96 -1.00 -9.14
CA LEU A 105 11.22 0.15 -10.00
C LEU A 105 11.19 -0.21 -11.49
N GLU A 106 11.70 -1.40 -11.87
CA GLU A 106 11.67 -1.89 -13.25
C GLU A 106 10.27 -2.27 -13.73
N ASN A 107 9.44 -2.77 -12.81
CA ASN A 107 8.06 -3.16 -13.11
C ASN A 107 7.05 -2.00 -12.98
N ASP A 108 7.50 -0.81 -12.57
CA ASP A 108 6.61 0.36 -12.53
C ASP A 108 6.44 0.93 -13.95
N ASP A 109 5.21 1.30 -14.28
CA ASP A 109 4.83 1.92 -15.55
C ASP A 109 5.31 3.39 -15.69
N VAL A 110 6.40 3.75 -15.02
CA VAL A 110 7.00 5.08 -15.11
C VAL A 110 7.85 5.20 -16.39
N ASN A 111 7.64 6.23 -17.16
CA ASN A 111 8.51 6.56 -18.28
C ASN A 111 9.80 7.24 -17.77
N TRP A 112 10.77 6.44 -17.37
CA TRP A 112 12.05 6.90 -16.83
C TRP A 112 12.82 7.80 -17.82
N SER A 113 12.74 7.52 -19.13
CA SER A 113 13.38 8.34 -20.16
C SER A 113 12.82 9.76 -20.21
N SER A 114 11.52 9.93 -19.98
CA SER A 114 10.93 11.28 -19.88
C SER A 114 11.42 12.05 -18.66
N LEU A 115 11.65 11.36 -17.54
CA LEU A 115 12.24 11.99 -16.35
C LEU A 115 13.70 12.34 -16.56
N GLU A 116 14.50 11.46 -17.18
CA GLU A 116 15.90 11.71 -17.52
C GLU A 116 16.07 12.93 -18.44
N GLN A 117 15.17 13.12 -19.38
CA GLN A 117 15.15 14.27 -20.28
C GLN A 117 14.68 15.56 -19.59
N GLY A 118 14.34 15.53 -18.31
CA GLY A 118 13.87 16.70 -17.57
C GLY A 118 12.48 17.17 -17.98
N LEU A 119 11.66 16.32 -18.56
CA LEU A 119 10.28 16.62 -18.97
C LEU A 119 9.35 16.58 -17.74
N PHE A 120 9.62 17.45 -16.79
CA PHE A 120 8.79 17.63 -15.60
C PHE A 120 7.41 18.16 -15.97
N GLY A 121 6.36 17.54 -15.43
CA GLY A 121 4.96 17.91 -15.72
C GLY A 121 4.34 17.21 -16.92
N VAL A 122 5.10 16.43 -17.68
CA VAL A 122 4.55 15.47 -18.63
C VAL A 122 4.13 14.19 -17.87
N ALA A 123 2.96 13.64 -18.17
CA ALA A 123 2.52 12.40 -17.58
C ALA A 123 3.56 11.30 -17.83
N SER A 124 4.28 10.90 -16.78
CA SER A 124 5.27 9.82 -16.83
C SER A 124 4.62 8.44 -16.69
N ARG A 125 3.31 8.40 -16.43
CA ARG A 125 2.52 7.17 -16.36
C ARG A 125 1.74 6.94 -17.64
N PRO A 126 1.67 5.72 -18.15
CA PRO A 126 0.82 5.38 -19.28
C PRO A 126 -0.64 5.63 -18.93
N LYS A 127 -1.47 5.82 -19.95
CA LYS A 127 -2.92 5.89 -19.76
C LYS A 127 -3.44 4.55 -19.23
N PRO A 128 -4.49 4.57 -18.38
CA PRO A 128 -5.14 3.34 -17.95
C PRO A 128 -5.50 2.45 -19.13
N PHE A 129 -5.46 1.13 -18.92
CA PHE A 129 -5.81 0.17 -19.96
C PHE A 129 -7.23 0.38 -20.48
N ALA A 130 -7.40 0.25 -21.79
CA ALA A 130 -8.73 0.18 -22.38
C ALA A 130 -9.41 -1.14 -21.99
N ILE A 131 -10.69 -1.06 -21.65
CA ILE A 131 -11.50 -2.23 -21.34
C ILE A 131 -11.70 -3.04 -22.64
N ARG A 132 -11.46 -4.34 -22.58
CA ARG A 132 -11.70 -5.28 -23.69
C ARG A 132 -13.14 -5.76 -23.66
N GLU A 133 -13.67 -6.19 -24.81
CA GLU A 133 -15.06 -6.63 -24.97
C GLU A 133 -15.50 -7.64 -23.91
N HIS A 134 -14.73 -8.73 -23.69
CA HIS A 134 -15.06 -9.73 -22.67
C HIS A 134 -14.99 -9.22 -21.24
N GLN A 135 -14.21 -8.17 -20.98
CA GLN A 135 -14.15 -7.51 -19.67
C GLN A 135 -15.37 -6.61 -19.48
N GLN A 136 -15.76 -5.87 -20.52
CA GLN A 136 -16.98 -5.07 -20.49
C GLN A 136 -18.21 -5.96 -20.27
N GLU A 137 -18.32 -7.07 -20.99
CA GLU A 137 -19.39 -8.04 -20.79
C GLU A 137 -19.44 -8.55 -19.34
N ALA A 138 -18.28 -8.86 -18.73
CA ALA A 138 -18.21 -9.30 -17.35
C ALA A 138 -18.64 -8.20 -16.36
N ILE A 139 -18.31 -6.96 -16.62
CA ILE A 139 -18.72 -5.80 -15.80
C ILE A 139 -20.26 -5.61 -15.92
N ASP A 140 -20.80 -5.63 -17.14
CA ASP A 140 -22.22 -5.44 -17.39
C ASP A 140 -23.07 -6.56 -16.76
N GLN A 141 -22.59 -7.81 -16.85
CA GLN A 141 -23.24 -8.96 -16.21
C GLN A 141 -23.19 -8.85 -14.68
N ALA A 142 -22.07 -8.41 -14.10
CA ALA A 142 -21.97 -8.20 -12.66
C ALA A 142 -22.96 -7.11 -12.20
N HIS A 143 -23.00 -5.99 -12.90
CA HIS A 143 -23.93 -4.89 -12.61
C HIS A 143 -25.39 -5.34 -12.70
N ALA A 144 -25.76 -6.02 -13.77
CA ALA A 144 -27.12 -6.54 -13.94
C ALA A 144 -27.50 -7.55 -12.83
N TYR A 145 -26.52 -8.34 -12.37
CA TYR A 145 -26.74 -9.35 -11.36
C TYR A 145 -26.94 -8.74 -9.95
N PHE A 146 -26.19 -7.68 -9.60
CA PHE A 146 -26.27 -6.99 -8.31
C PHE A 146 -27.25 -5.82 -8.30
N LYS A 147 -27.95 -5.57 -9.39
CA LYS A 147 -28.90 -4.47 -9.51
C LYS A 147 -29.85 -4.41 -8.31
N ILE A 148 -30.07 -3.21 -7.81
CA ILE A 148 -31.02 -2.96 -6.72
C ILE A 148 -32.44 -3.16 -7.24
N ASP A 149 -33.21 -3.98 -6.56
CA ASP A 149 -34.64 -4.13 -6.79
C ASP A 149 -35.37 -2.86 -6.32
N GLU A 150 -36.01 -2.17 -7.23
CA GLU A 150 -36.70 -0.91 -6.97
C GLU A 150 -37.86 -1.05 -5.95
N ALA A 151 -38.45 -2.24 -5.84
CA ALA A 151 -39.56 -2.49 -4.91
C ALA A 151 -39.08 -2.69 -3.48
N THR A 152 -37.91 -3.29 -3.28
CA THR A 152 -37.38 -3.63 -1.97
C THR A 152 -36.26 -2.71 -1.50
N GLY A 153 -35.63 -1.96 -2.41
CA GLY A 153 -34.43 -1.17 -2.14
C GLY A 153 -33.18 -2.00 -1.78
N GLN A 154 -33.23 -3.31 -2.03
CA GLN A 154 -32.14 -4.24 -1.72
C GLN A 154 -31.56 -4.80 -3.02
N PRO A 155 -30.28 -5.20 -3.04
CA PRO A 155 -29.71 -5.85 -4.21
C PRO A 155 -30.42 -7.18 -4.48
N ALA A 156 -30.74 -7.45 -5.75
CA ALA A 156 -31.39 -8.68 -6.18
C ALA A 156 -30.60 -9.93 -5.75
N HIS A 157 -29.28 -9.81 -5.72
CA HIS A 157 -28.36 -10.84 -5.26
C HIS A 157 -27.25 -10.23 -4.40
N THR A 158 -26.90 -10.90 -3.31
CA THR A 158 -25.84 -10.46 -2.38
C THR A 158 -24.52 -11.21 -2.57
N ARG A 159 -24.49 -12.24 -3.44
CA ARG A 159 -23.33 -13.08 -3.72
C ARG A 159 -23.32 -13.53 -5.17
N GLY A 160 -22.14 -13.56 -5.79
CA GLY A 160 -21.96 -14.04 -7.14
C GLY A 160 -20.63 -14.73 -7.35
N LYS A 161 -20.45 -15.34 -8.52
CA LYS A 161 -19.15 -15.89 -8.95
C LYS A 161 -18.83 -15.33 -10.33
N LEU A 162 -17.63 -14.75 -10.45
CA LEU A 162 -17.08 -14.35 -11.74
C LEU A 162 -16.01 -15.36 -12.15
N ILE A 163 -16.25 -16.06 -13.26
CA ILE A 163 -15.35 -17.09 -13.78
C ILE A 163 -14.72 -16.55 -15.06
N MET A 164 -13.42 -16.30 -15.01
CA MET A 164 -12.62 -15.80 -16.13
C MET A 164 -11.37 -16.67 -16.31
N ALA A 165 -10.94 -16.89 -17.55
CA ALA A 165 -9.71 -17.64 -17.86
C ALA A 165 -8.46 -16.94 -17.32
N CYS A 166 -7.36 -17.68 -17.21
CA CYS A 166 -6.07 -17.08 -16.87
C CYS A 166 -5.62 -16.11 -17.97
N GLY A 167 -4.97 -14.99 -17.58
CA GLY A 167 -4.47 -13.99 -18.53
C GLY A 167 -5.53 -13.05 -19.13
N THR A 168 -6.81 -13.18 -18.78
CA THR A 168 -7.89 -12.31 -19.31
C THR A 168 -8.05 -10.99 -18.56
N GLY A 169 -7.18 -10.70 -17.56
CA GLY A 169 -7.19 -9.44 -16.83
C GLY A 169 -8.17 -9.40 -15.66
N LYS A 170 -8.36 -10.51 -14.94
CA LYS A 170 -9.26 -10.60 -13.76
C LYS A 170 -9.07 -9.45 -12.75
N THR A 171 -7.82 -9.11 -12.44
CA THR A 171 -7.48 -8.05 -11.49
C THR A 171 -7.98 -6.68 -11.97
N PHE A 172 -7.82 -6.39 -13.24
CA PHE A 172 -8.32 -5.15 -13.84
C PHE A 172 -9.86 -5.14 -13.91
N THR A 173 -10.46 -6.26 -14.32
CA THR A 173 -11.93 -6.40 -14.37
C THR A 173 -12.54 -6.23 -12.97
N SER A 174 -11.92 -6.80 -11.92
CA SER A 174 -12.42 -6.66 -10.55
C SER A 174 -12.35 -5.20 -10.05
N LEU A 175 -11.33 -4.43 -10.44
CA LEU A 175 -11.27 -2.99 -10.18
C LEU A 175 -12.45 -2.26 -10.83
N ARG A 176 -12.69 -2.51 -12.13
CA ARG A 176 -13.79 -1.86 -12.86
C ARG A 176 -15.16 -2.22 -12.28
N ILE A 177 -15.36 -3.47 -11.86
CA ILE A 177 -16.58 -3.87 -11.15
C ILE A 177 -16.70 -3.11 -9.83
N ALA A 178 -15.63 -3.02 -9.03
CA ALA A 178 -15.66 -2.29 -7.77
C ALA A 178 -16.00 -0.81 -7.97
N GLU A 179 -15.37 -0.13 -8.94
CA GLU A 179 -15.67 1.26 -9.30
C GLU A 179 -17.12 1.44 -9.77
N ASN A 180 -17.62 0.51 -10.61
CA ASN A 180 -18.97 0.58 -11.14
C ASN A 180 -20.03 0.37 -10.05
N GLU A 181 -19.88 -0.67 -9.22
CA GLU A 181 -20.87 -1.01 -8.17
C GLU A 181 -20.90 0.01 -7.02
N THR A 182 -19.79 0.72 -6.79
CA THR A 182 -19.72 1.76 -5.76
C THR A 182 -19.93 3.17 -6.29
N GLY A 183 -20.04 3.32 -7.62
CA GLY A 183 -20.02 4.65 -8.26
C GLY A 183 -18.68 5.38 -8.02
N GLY A 184 -17.59 4.64 -7.85
CA GLY A 184 -16.25 5.18 -7.57
C GLY A 184 -16.06 5.70 -6.15
N ARG A 185 -16.98 5.43 -5.24
CA ARG A 185 -17.00 5.95 -3.85
C ARG A 185 -17.23 4.82 -2.85
N GLY A 186 -16.96 5.11 -1.57
CA GLY A 186 -17.26 4.18 -0.49
C GLY A 186 -16.14 3.18 -0.17
N LEU A 187 -16.49 2.04 0.40
CA LEU A 187 -15.55 1.07 0.94
C LEU A 187 -15.63 -0.27 0.22
N VAL A 188 -14.48 -0.75 -0.24
CA VAL A 188 -14.31 -2.08 -0.83
C VAL A 188 -13.35 -2.90 0.02
N LEU A 189 -13.72 -4.13 0.34
CA LEU A 189 -12.83 -5.12 0.94
C LEU A 189 -12.36 -6.10 -0.14
N PHE A 190 -11.05 -6.13 -0.39
CA PHE A 190 -10.43 -7.04 -1.34
C PHE A 190 -9.57 -8.09 -0.62
N LEU A 191 -9.96 -9.35 -0.71
CA LEU A 191 -9.32 -10.46 -0.02
C LEU A 191 -8.53 -11.33 -0.99
N VAL A 192 -7.30 -11.66 -0.61
CA VAL A 192 -6.40 -12.53 -1.40
C VAL A 192 -5.78 -13.62 -0.53
N PRO A 193 -5.33 -14.72 -1.14
CA PRO A 193 -4.73 -15.84 -0.41
C PRO A 193 -3.29 -15.58 0.07
N SER A 194 -2.57 -14.63 -0.52
CA SER A 194 -1.15 -14.38 -0.19
C SER A 194 -0.77 -12.91 -0.26
N ILE A 195 0.32 -12.54 0.44
CA ILE A 195 0.89 -11.20 0.43
C ILE A 195 1.41 -10.83 -0.96
N ALA A 196 1.98 -11.77 -1.71
CA ALA A 196 2.43 -11.53 -3.08
C ALA A 196 1.29 -11.08 -3.99
N LEU A 197 0.14 -11.77 -3.94
CA LEU A 197 -1.05 -11.37 -4.68
C LEU A 197 -1.64 -10.05 -4.18
N LEU A 198 -1.54 -9.76 -2.87
CA LEU A 198 -1.96 -8.49 -2.31
C LEU A 198 -1.13 -7.35 -2.92
N GLY A 199 0.20 -7.45 -2.88
CA GLY A 199 1.10 -6.44 -3.44
C GLY A 199 0.89 -6.24 -4.95
N GLN A 200 0.74 -7.34 -5.70
CA GLN A 200 0.46 -7.27 -7.13
C GLN A 200 -0.87 -6.57 -7.43
N THR A 201 -1.92 -6.93 -6.70
CA THR A 201 -3.25 -6.32 -6.91
C THR A 201 -3.26 -4.85 -6.50
N LEU A 202 -2.66 -4.54 -5.36
CA LEU A 202 -2.52 -3.17 -4.85
C LEU A 202 -1.86 -2.27 -5.90
N ARG A 203 -0.71 -2.66 -6.43
CA ARG A 203 -0.01 -1.89 -7.48
C ARG A 203 -0.88 -1.73 -8.72
N SER A 204 -1.46 -2.82 -9.21
CA SER A 204 -2.33 -2.78 -10.40
C SER A 204 -3.53 -1.85 -10.20
N TRP A 205 -4.19 -1.89 -9.05
CA TRP A 205 -5.35 -1.05 -8.78
C TRP A 205 -4.97 0.42 -8.63
N LEU A 206 -3.87 0.74 -7.91
CA LEU A 206 -3.36 2.11 -7.78
C LEU A 206 -2.97 2.73 -9.12
N GLN A 207 -2.40 1.93 -10.04
CA GLN A 207 -2.01 2.39 -11.37
C GLN A 207 -3.20 2.59 -12.31
N GLN A 208 -4.22 1.74 -12.20
CA GLN A 208 -5.29 1.65 -13.16
C GLN A 208 -6.61 2.27 -12.68
N SER A 209 -6.71 2.72 -11.42
CA SER A 209 -7.92 3.37 -10.91
C SER A 209 -8.26 4.62 -11.70
N GLN A 210 -9.53 4.78 -12.02
CA GLN A 210 -10.08 5.98 -12.67
C GLN A 210 -10.46 7.05 -11.64
N GLU A 211 -10.79 6.61 -10.42
CA GLU A 211 -11.21 7.48 -9.34
C GLU A 211 -10.10 7.60 -8.27
N PRO A 212 -10.09 8.69 -7.49
CA PRO A 212 -9.19 8.80 -6.36
C PRO A 212 -9.34 7.61 -5.41
N MET A 213 -8.23 6.89 -5.15
CA MET A 213 -8.27 5.68 -4.34
C MET A 213 -7.36 5.80 -3.12
N THR A 214 -7.90 5.51 -1.95
CA THR A 214 -7.14 5.32 -0.72
C THR A 214 -7.05 3.84 -0.40
N ALA A 215 -5.84 3.31 -0.24
CA ALA A 215 -5.61 1.91 0.07
C ALA A 215 -5.20 1.73 1.54
N VAL A 216 -5.81 0.77 2.21
CA VAL A 216 -5.46 0.33 3.57
C VAL A 216 -5.08 -1.14 3.51
N CYS A 217 -3.86 -1.48 3.95
CA CYS A 217 -3.35 -2.85 3.91
C CYS A 217 -3.43 -3.51 5.28
N ILE A 218 -4.15 -4.64 5.37
CA ILE A 218 -4.32 -5.42 6.60
C ILE A 218 -3.76 -6.83 6.39
N CYS A 219 -2.52 -7.02 6.77
CA CYS A 219 -1.87 -8.34 6.75
C CYS A 219 -0.66 -8.36 7.69
N SER A 220 -0.23 -9.56 8.06
CA SER A 220 1.01 -9.80 8.79
C SER A 220 1.80 -10.88 8.08
N ASP A 221 3.12 -10.83 8.21
CA ASP A 221 3.94 -11.96 7.80
C ASP A 221 3.48 -13.23 8.51
N PRO A 222 3.30 -14.35 7.82
CA PRO A 222 3.06 -15.60 8.46
C PRO A 222 4.21 -15.85 9.45
N GLN A 223 3.88 -16.11 10.72
CA GLN A 223 4.89 -16.53 11.68
C GLN A 223 5.61 -17.72 11.06
N VAL A 224 6.89 -17.54 10.76
CA VAL A 224 7.75 -18.65 10.37
C VAL A 224 7.83 -19.58 11.58
N SER A 225 6.93 -20.54 11.65
CA SER A 225 7.09 -21.68 12.55
C SER A 225 8.44 -22.27 12.20
N LYS A 226 9.30 -22.31 13.20
CA LYS A 226 10.65 -22.89 13.14
C LYS A 226 10.53 -24.38 12.76
N GLN A 227 10.37 -24.69 11.51
CA GLN A 227 10.56 -26.02 10.89
C GLN A 227 9.95 -26.02 9.49
N THR A 228 10.68 -25.53 8.54
CA THR A 228 10.90 -26.17 7.23
C THR A 228 11.77 -25.22 6.41
N GLU A 229 13.07 -25.51 6.43
CA GLU A 229 13.98 -25.07 5.37
C GLU A 229 13.52 -25.73 4.07
N LYS A 230 12.65 -25.06 3.36
CA LYS A 230 12.52 -25.24 1.92
C LYS A 230 12.77 -23.88 1.28
N LYS A 231 13.90 -23.81 0.59
CA LYS A 231 14.29 -22.76 -0.31
C LYS A 231 13.27 -22.64 -1.45
N ASP A 232 12.19 -21.91 -1.22
CA ASP A 232 11.44 -21.30 -2.30
C ASP A 232 11.75 -19.81 -2.25
N ASN A 233 12.47 -19.35 -3.27
CA ASN A 233 12.98 -17.99 -3.45
C ASN A 233 11.88 -16.93 -3.73
N ASP A 234 10.64 -17.17 -3.36
CA ASP A 234 9.49 -16.34 -3.75
C ASP A 234 8.58 -15.97 -2.57
N THR A 235 9.16 -15.80 -1.37
CA THR A 235 8.40 -15.36 -0.20
C THR A 235 8.37 -13.83 -0.13
N THR A 236 7.40 -13.22 -0.81
CA THR A 236 7.07 -11.80 -0.63
C THR A 236 6.62 -11.59 0.82
N SER A 237 7.25 -10.64 1.50
CA SER A 237 6.96 -10.25 2.88
C SER A 237 6.13 -8.96 2.93
N VAL A 238 5.56 -8.65 4.09
CA VAL A 238 4.86 -7.37 4.35
C VAL A 238 5.77 -6.17 4.07
N ILE A 239 7.07 -6.30 4.29
CA ILE A 239 8.04 -5.24 3.98
C ILE A 239 8.18 -4.94 2.48
N ASP A 240 7.75 -5.84 1.60
CA ASP A 240 7.76 -5.67 0.15
C ASP A 240 6.49 -4.99 -0.39
N LEU A 241 5.58 -4.58 0.49
CA LEU A 241 4.44 -3.76 0.14
C LEU A 241 4.87 -2.29 0.10
N ALA A 242 4.54 -1.59 -0.96
CA ALA A 242 4.84 -0.16 -1.10
C ALA A 242 4.12 0.71 -0.06
N LEU A 243 3.05 0.20 0.54
CA LEU A 243 2.27 0.86 1.60
C LEU A 243 2.41 0.11 2.93
N PRO A 244 2.32 0.84 4.06
CA PRO A 244 2.36 0.21 5.38
C PRO A 244 1.18 -0.74 5.56
N ALA A 245 1.47 -1.95 6.04
CA ALA A 245 0.45 -2.91 6.43
C ALA A 245 0.47 -3.09 7.94
N SER A 246 -0.71 -3.26 8.53
CA SER A 246 -0.87 -3.40 9.97
C SER A 246 -1.91 -4.46 10.32
N THR A 247 -1.75 -5.08 11.49
CA THR A 247 -2.76 -5.88 12.17
C THR A 247 -3.18 -5.27 13.50
N ASP A 248 -2.67 -4.08 13.81
CA ASP A 248 -3.06 -3.30 14.98
C ASP A 248 -4.42 -2.63 14.75
N VAL A 249 -5.43 -3.09 15.47
CA VAL A 249 -6.82 -2.64 15.28
C VAL A 249 -7.00 -1.14 15.48
N PRO A 250 -6.46 -0.49 16.54
CA PRO A 250 -6.55 0.96 16.68
C PRO A 250 -5.94 1.74 15.51
N SER A 251 -4.80 1.30 14.98
CA SER A 251 -4.15 1.92 13.83
C SER A 251 -5.01 1.80 12.57
N ILE A 252 -5.59 0.62 12.32
CA ILE A 252 -6.49 0.38 11.20
C ILE A 252 -7.73 1.28 11.28
N VAL A 253 -8.36 1.34 12.45
CA VAL A 253 -9.53 2.20 12.66
C VAL A 253 -9.21 3.66 12.38
N LYS A 254 -8.07 4.14 12.87
CA LYS A 254 -7.59 5.50 12.62
C LYS A 254 -7.39 5.77 11.12
N GLN A 255 -6.75 4.83 10.39
CA GLN A 255 -6.56 4.94 8.94
C GLN A 255 -7.90 4.98 8.19
N LEU A 256 -8.85 4.13 8.55
CA LEU A 256 -10.17 4.08 7.93
C LEU A 256 -10.99 5.35 8.21
N GLN A 257 -10.98 5.85 9.44
CA GLN A 257 -11.62 7.12 9.79
C GLN A 257 -11.01 8.29 9.03
N HIS A 258 -9.68 8.25 8.85
CA HIS A 258 -8.98 9.26 8.10
C HIS A 258 -9.36 9.20 6.61
N ALA A 259 -9.30 8.02 5.98
CA ALA A 259 -9.72 7.82 4.60
C ALA A 259 -11.14 8.37 4.35
N ARG A 260 -12.07 8.10 5.26
CA ARG A 260 -13.45 8.62 5.18
C ARG A 260 -13.53 10.15 5.22
N ARG A 261 -12.67 10.82 5.99
CA ARG A 261 -12.67 12.29 6.10
C ARG A 261 -12.05 12.99 4.91
N HIS A 262 -10.99 12.41 4.33
CA HIS A 262 -10.17 13.06 3.32
C HIS A 262 -10.40 12.55 1.90
N ASN A 263 -11.02 11.38 1.77
CA ASN A 263 -11.38 10.79 0.47
C ASN A 263 -12.88 10.43 0.39
N ALA A 264 -13.74 11.30 0.92
CA ALA A 264 -15.18 11.07 0.94
C ALA A 264 -15.79 10.91 -0.46
N GLU A 265 -15.17 11.51 -1.47
CA GLU A 265 -15.59 11.47 -2.87
C GLU A 265 -14.86 10.38 -3.69
N GLY A 266 -13.99 9.59 -3.05
CA GLY A 266 -13.22 8.55 -3.70
C GLY A 266 -13.44 7.16 -3.11
N LEU A 267 -12.75 6.17 -3.70
CA LEU A 267 -12.83 4.77 -3.31
C LEU A 267 -11.83 4.48 -2.19
N THR A 268 -12.29 3.94 -1.08
CA THR A 268 -11.42 3.37 -0.03
C THR A 268 -11.38 1.85 -0.19
N VAL A 269 -10.19 1.30 -0.39
CA VAL A 269 -10.01 -0.15 -0.58
C VAL A 269 -9.19 -0.73 0.56
N VAL A 270 -9.76 -1.66 1.29
CA VAL A 270 -9.07 -2.48 2.27
C VAL A 270 -8.54 -3.73 1.56
N PHE A 271 -7.23 -3.81 1.38
CA PHE A 271 -6.55 -5.00 0.88
C PHE A 271 -6.13 -5.88 2.04
N SER A 272 -6.53 -7.14 2.03
CA SER A 272 -6.18 -8.06 3.11
C SER A 272 -5.98 -9.48 2.63
N THR A 273 -5.26 -10.26 3.43
CA THR A 273 -5.18 -11.71 3.25
C THR A 273 -6.30 -12.41 4.01
N TYR A 274 -6.69 -13.61 3.57
CA TYR A 274 -7.72 -14.40 4.26
C TYR A 274 -7.38 -14.67 5.73
N GLN A 275 -6.09 -14.79 6.06
CA GLN A 275 -5.62 -15.03 7.43
C GLN A 275 -5.91 -13.86 8.37
N SER A 276 -6.05 -12.64 7.84
CA SER A 276 -6.27 -11.43 8.63
C SER A 276 -7.74 -11.02 8.73
N ILE A 277 -8.69 -11.85 8.30
CA ILE A 277 -10.12 -11.53 8.29
C ILE A 277 -10.67 -11.24 9.70
N ASP A 278 -10.14 -11.90 10.72
CA ASP A 278 -10.51 -11.69 12.12
C ASP A 278 -10.11 -10.27 12.60
N VAL A 279 -8.98 -9.77 12.14
CA VAL A 279 -8.52 -8.39 12.44
C VAL A 279 -9.49 -7.38 11.82
N ILE A 280 -9.97 -7.63 10.61
CA ILE A 280 -10.96 -6.78 9.93
C ILE A 280 -12.26 -6.74 10.73
N SER A 281 -12.74 -7.90 11.16
CA SER A 281 -13.96 -7.99 11.97
C SER A 281 -13.84 -7.17 13.26
N ARG A 282 -12.72 -7.28 13.97
CA ARG A 282 -12.47 -6.48 15.19
C ARG A 282 -12.36 -4.98 14.90
N ALA A 283 -11.68 -4.60 13.82
CA ALA A 283 -11.59 -3.20 13.41
C ALA A 283 -12.96 -2.62 13.07
N GLN A 284 -13.80 -3.40 12.38
CA GLN A 284 -15.17 -3.00 12.06
C GLN A 284 -16.02 -2.82 13.33
N GLN A 285 -15.94 -3.74 14.30
CA GLN A 285 -16.65 -3.63 15.58
C GLN A 285 -16.25 -2.39 16.36
N GLN A 286 -14.94 -2.12 16.43
CA GLN A 286 -14.44 -0.92 17.11
C GLN A 286 -14.91 0.36 16.41
N LEU A 287 -14.84 0.39 15.10
CA LEU A 287 -15.30 1.54 14.33
C LEU A 287 -16.79 1.81 14.50
N LEU A 288 -17.62 0.76 14.52
CA LEU A 288 -19.05 0.84 14.81
C LEU A 288 -19.32 1.42 16.22
N ALA A 289 -18.56 0.99 17.22
CA ALA A 289 -18.68 1.48 18.58
C ALA A 289 -18.30 2.96 18.70
N GLU A 290 -17.27 3.41 17.97
CA GLU A 290 -16.78 4.80 18.02
C GLU A 290 -17.63 5.77 17.18
N THR A 291 -18.22 5.33 16.08
CA THR A 291 -18.92 6.20 15.13
C THR A 291 -20.45 6.11 15.24
N GLY A 292 -20.97 5.13 15.98
CA GLY A 292 -22.41 4.90 16.14
C GLY A 292 -23.14 4.48 14.85
N GLY A 293 -22.39 4.16 13.80
CA GLY A 293 -22.93 3.78 12.50
C GLY A 293 -22.05 2.79 11.74
N ALA A 294 -22.68 1.94 10.95
CA ALA A 294 -22.00 1.05 10.06
C ALA A 294 -21.13 1.83 9.04
N PHE A 295 -20.07 1.21 8.55
CA PHE A 295 -19.55 1.51 7.23
C PHE A 295 -20.70 1.25 6.24
N GLY A 296 -21.27 2.28 5.75
CA GLY A 296 -22.21 2.27 4.67
C GLY A 296 -21.66 3.12 3.58
#